data_67e4d7e2177be43c7356304d5d347920
#
_entry.id   67e4d7e2177be43c7356304d5d347920
#
_cell.length_a   1.000
_cell.length_b   1.000
_cell.length_c   1.000
_cell.angle_alpha   90.00
_cell.angle_beta   90.00
_cell.angle_gamma   90.00
#
_symmetry.space_group_name_H-M   'P 1'
#
loop_
_entity.id
_entity.type
_entity.pdbx_description
1 polymer ?
#
loop_
_entity_poly.entity_id
_entity_poly.type
_entity_poly.pdbx_seq_one_letter_code
_entity_poly.pdbx_strand_id
1 'polypeptide(L)'
;MSRLEIMSPTRARIVMEGLYKDLERRIESSPPGLCPVDMARAFLELCHAQTCGKCVPCRIGLGQLNQLIRDVLNGKATMDTLELMEKTALSIMDSADCAIGYEAANMVYKGLIGYRDDYVEHIRNGRCTCTYNQPVPCVAICPAHVDIPGYVALVEEGRYADAIRLIRKDNPFPTTCGFICEHPCEARCRRNMVDDAVNIRGLKRFAADYAGFVDPPECAPSTGKKVAVLGGGPGGLSAAYYLQLMGHQTTVYEMLPKLGGMLRYGIPNYRLPKDRLDDDINAILKTGVEVKQGLKIGVDITIQELREQYDAVLITIGASTDKKLGLPGEDADGVLSAVQFLRSVGKDEIIDLTGKEVVVIGGGNVSMDAVRTAKRLGAKKVSILYRRRRNDMTALPGEIEGAIAEGIEIVTLKAPASLDVGEDHKIHGIYATPQMISAIKDGRASVKPTGEPDVYIPCDILIKAIGQDIESGHFEKAGIPVSRGKIVTLKSGAFENMPGVFAGGDCSSGPASVIKAIAAAKVVAANIDEYLGYHHEITSGVEIPEASLKDKTPCGRVNLTERDACERVCDFNAVENCMTEKEAKQEAGRCLRCDHFGYGIFKGGRSTLW
;
A
#
# COMPACT_ATOMS: atom_id res chain seq x y z
N MET A 1 20.47 6.98 -25.81
CA MET A 1 21.01 8.35 -25.92
C MET A 1 20.89 8.97 -24.54
N SER A 2 22.02 9.29 -23.88
CA SER A 2 21.98 10.03 -22.63
C SER A 2 21.37 11.41 -22.91
N ARG A 3 20.25 11.74 -22.28
CA ARG A 3 19.78 13.13 -22.23
C ARG A 3 20.88 13.95 -21.59
N LEU A 4 21.29 15.03 -22.24
CA LEU A 4 22.13 16.05 -21.62
C LEU A 4 21.42 16.51 -20.33
N GLU A 5 22.09 16.39 -19.20
CA GLU A 5 21.63 17.05 -17.97
C GLU A 5 21.59 18.55 -18.25
N ILE A 6 20.40 19.10 -18.33
CA ILE A 6 20.22 20.54 -18.52
C ILE A 6 20.53 21.17 -17.15
N MET A 7 21.75 21.64 -16.96
CA MET A 7 22.11 22.46 -15.83
C MET A 7 21.29 23.74 -15.89
N SER A 8 20.35 23.92 -14.97
CA SER A 8 19.58 25.16 -14.87
C SER A 8 20.52 26.35 -14.70
N PRO A 9 20.31 27.45 -15.43
CA PRO A 9 21.08 28.68 -15.18
C PRO A 9 20.98 29.05 -13.70
N THR A 10 22.09 29.49 -13.11
CA THR A 10 22.17 29.85 -11.68
C THR A 10 21.04 30.82 -11.24
N ARG A 11 20.65 31.73 -12.14
CA ARG A 11 19.53 32.66 -11.91
C ARG A 11 18.17 31.95 -11.79
N ALA A 12 17.89 30.99 -12.67
CA ALA A 12 16.64 30.24 -12.62
C ALA A 12 16.55 29.42 -11.33
N ARG A 13 17.64 28.80 -10.88
CA ARG A 13 17.71 28.06 -9.63
C ARG A 13 17.42 28.94 -8.42
N ILE A 14 18.04 30.12 -8.34
CA ILE A 14 17.82 31.09 -7.24
C ILE A 14 16.34 31.52 -7.22
N VAL A 15 15.74 31.80 -8.39
CA VAL A 15 14.32 32.16 -8.50
C VAL A 15 13.45 31.02 -8.01
N MET A 16 13.74 29.79 -8.42
CA MET A 16 12.96 28.62 -8.00
C MET A 16 13.04 28.37 -6.50
N GLU A 17 14.22 28.45 -5.90
CA GLU A 17 14.41 28.34 -4.46
C GLU A 17 13.59 29.41 -3.70
N GLY A 18 13.52 30.64 -4.23
CA GLY A 18 12.69 31.71 -3.69
C GLY A 18 11.19 31.39 -3.78
N LEU A 19 10.74 30.90 -4.95
CA LEU A 19 9.32 30.54 -5.16
C LEU A 19 8.89 29.37 -4.26
N TYR A 20 9.74 28.38 -4.03
CA TYR A 20 9.46 27.30 -3.10
C TYR A 20 9.35 27.80 -1.66
N LYS A 21 10.21 28.72 -1.23
CA LYS A 21 10.11 29.35 0.08
C LYS A 21 8.81 30.14 0.25
N ASP A 22 8.37 30.85 -0.78
CA ASP A 22 7.11 31.59 -0.73
C ASP A 22 5.90 30.65 -0.68
N LEU A 23 5.95 29.51 -1.41
CA LEU A 23 4.94 28.46 -1.32
C LEU A 23 4.91 27.83 0.08
N GLU A 24 6.07 27.50 0.65
CA GLU A 24 6.22 26.96 2.00
C GLU A 24 5.59 27.87 3.05
N ARG A 25 5.94 29.16 3.05
CA ARG A 25 5.33 30.16 3.93
C ARG A 25 3.82 30.26 3.77
N ARG A 26 3.34 30.16 2.52
CA ARG A 26 1.90 30.17 2.25
C ARG A 26 1.22 28.94 2.82
N ILE A 27 1.84 27.76 2.71
CA ILE A 27 1.33 26.52 3.31
C ILE A 27 1.29 26.63 4.84
N GLU A 28 2.34 27.15 5.46
CA GLU A 28 2.44 27.33 6.91
C GLU A 28 1.46 28.37 7.47
N SER A 29 1.29 29.49 6.79
CA SER A 29 0.42 30.59 7.21
C SER A 29 -1.03 30.48 6.74
N SER A 30 -1.36 29.47 5.95
CA SER A 30 -2.70 29.34 5.38
C SER A 30 -3.72 28.84 6.39
N PRO A 31 -4.95 29.36 6.35
CA PRO A 31 -6.02 28.85 7.20
C PRO A 31 -6.35 27.38 6.89
N PRO A 32 -7.07 26.71 7.81
CA PRO A 32 -7.58 25.37 7.61
C PRO A 32 -8.27 25.18 6.26
N GLY A 33 -8.11 24.01 5.64
CA GLY A 33 -8.82 23.68 4.41
C GLY A 33 -8.19 24.22 3.13
N LEU A 34 -6.86 24.35 3.10
CA LEU A 34 -6.15 24.76 1.89
C LEU A 34 -6.43 23.82 0.72
N CYS A 35 -6.99 24.37 -0.36
CA CYS A 35 -7.31 23.65 -1.58
C CYS A 35 -6.04 23.29 -2.36
N PRO A 36 -5.72 22.01 -2.60
CA PRO A 36 -4.52 21.61 -3.35
C PRO A 36 -4.58 22.05 -4.81
N VAL A 37 -5.77 22.17 -5.41
CA VAL A 37 -5.96 22.67 -6.78
C VAL A 37 -5.61 24.15 -6.87
N ASP A 38 -6.07 24.95 -5.91
CA ASP A 38 -5.74 26.39 -5.86
C ASP A 38 -4.25 26.63 -5.55
N MET A 39 -3.64 25.77 -4.72
CA MET A 39 -2.20 25.84 -4.45
C MET A 39 -1.36 25.57 -5.70
N ALA A 40 -1.71 24.55 -6.47
CA ALA A 40 -1.03 24.25 -7.72
C ALA A 40 -1.18 25.42 -8.71
N ARG A 41 -2.37 26.03 -8.81
CA ARG A 41 -2.63 27.23 -9.61
C ARG A 41 -1.77 28.41 -9.16
N ALA A 42 -1.75 28.70 -7.87
CA ALA A 42 -1.02 29.83 -7.33
C ALA A 42 0.50 29.73 -7.61
N PHE A 43 1.08 28.53 -7.45
CA PHE A 43 2.49 28.32 -7.77
C PHE A 43 2.76 28.44 -9.28
N LEU A 44 1.89 27.88 -10.12
CA LEU A 44 1.97 28.01 -11.58
C LEU A 44 1.95 29.49 -12.00
N GLU A 45 1.09 30.31 -11.41
CA GLU A 45 1.02 31.74 -11.71
C GLU A 45 2.29 32.49 -11.27
N LEU A 46 2.84 32.17 -10.09
CA LEU A 46 4.11 32.74 -9.63
C LEU A 46 5.25 32.40 -10.59
N CYS A 47 5.35 31.15 -11.01
CA CYS A 47 6.35 30.71 -11.99
C CYS A 47 6.14 31.39 -13.36
N HIS A 48 4.88 31.45 -13.84
CA HIS A 48 4.56 32.06 -15.13
C HIS A 48 4.97 33.54 -15.16
N ALA A 49 4.76 34.27 -14.07
CA ALA A 49 5.20 35.67 -13.95
C ALA A 49 6.72 35.84 -14.01
N GLN A 50 7.50 34.80 -13.70
CA GLN A 50 8.97 34.82 -13.72
C GLN A 50 9.56 34.27 -15.03
N THR A 51 8.75 33.86 -15.99
CA THR A 51 9.24 33.32 -17.27
C THR A 51 9.90 34.36 -18.13
N CYS A 52 10.92 33.97 -18.88
CA CYS A 52 11.58 34.87 -19.84
C CYS A 52 10.83 34.97 -21.19
N GLY A 53 9.79 34.16 -21.41
CA GLY A 53 8.96 34.14 -22.62
C GLY A 53 9.63 33.60 -23.88
N LYS A 54 10.85 33.06 -23.82
CA LYS A 54 11.59 32.61 -25.00
C LYS A 54 11.03 31.31 -25.59
N CYS A 55 10.85 30.28 -24.76
CA CYS A 55 10.38 28.98 -25.25
C CYS A 55 8.85 28.92 -25.30
N VAL A 56 8.34 28.11 -26.25
CA VAL A 56 6.91 27.89 -26.47
C VAL A 56 6.23 27.27 -25.25
N PRO A 57 6.81 26.26 -24.55
CA PRO A 57 6.22 25.68 -23.35
C PRO A 57 5.88 26.71 -22.28
N CYS A 58 6.77 27.66 -21.99
CA CYS A 58 6.47 28.73 -21.04
C CYS A 58 5.49 29.75 -21.59
N ARG A 59 5.70 30.22 -22.81
CA ARG A 59 4.92 31.32 -23.39
C ARG A 59 3.45 30.97 -23.65
N ILE A 60 3.18 29.74 -24.08
CA ILE A 60 1.84 29.25 -24.43
C ILE A 60 1.37 28.18 -23.45
N GLY A 61 2.20 27.16 -23.18
CA GLY A 61 1.80 25.97 -22.43
C GLY A 61 1.40 26.28 -21.00
N LEU A 62 2.17 27.10 -20.25
CA LEU A 62 1.81 27.47 -18.89
C LEU A 62 0.50 28.27 -18.83
N GLY A 63 0.24 29.12 -19.83
CA GLY A 63 -1.02 29.84 -19.93
C GLY A 63 -2.21 28.91 -20.16
N GLN A 64 -2.07 27.93 -21.03
CA GLN A 64 -3.10 26.90 -21.24
C GLN A 64 -3.32 26.04 -19.99
N LEU A 65 -2.25 25.60 -19.35
CA LEU A 65 -2.34 24.82 -18.11
C LEU A 65 -3.03 25.59 -17.01
N ASN A 66 -2.73 26.89 -16.86
CA ASN A 66 -3.40 27.78 -15.90
C ASN A 66 -4.91 27.92 -16.19
N GLN A 67 -5.29 28.04 -17.49
CA GLN A 67 -6.70 28.10 -17.85
C GLN A 67 -7.44 26.80 -17.51
N LEU A 68 -6.85 25.63 -17.77
CA LEU A 68 -7.45 24.34 -17.41
C LEU A 68 -7.67 24.20 -15.90
N ILE A 69 -6.69 24.64 -15.08
CA ILE A 69 -6.86 24.64 -13.61
C ILE A 69 -7.98 25.60 -13.17
N ARG A 70 -8.05 26.79 -13.78
CA ARG A 70 -9.15 27.72 -13.52
C ARG A 70 -10.51 27.14 -13.87
N ASP A 71 -10.60 26.38 -14.97
CA ASP A 71 -11.84 25.70 -15.35
C ASP A 71 -12.26 24.66 -14.32
N VAL A 72 -11.31 23.92 -13.72
CA VAL A 72 -11.57 23.03 -12.58
C VAL A 72 -12.10 23.81 -11.38
N LEU A 73 -11.44 24.89 -10.99
CA LEU A 73 -11.82 25.68 -9.81
C LEU A 73 -13.18 26.38 -10.00
N ASN A 74 -13.54 26.74 -11.22
CA ASN A 74 -14.78 27.43 -11.57
C ASN A 74 -15.94 26.48 -11.96
N GLY A 75 -15.75 25.16 -11.84
CA GLY A 75 -16.75 24.16 -12.17
C GLY A 75 -17.11 24.05 -13.65
N LYS A 76 -16.19 24.46 -14.54
CA LYS A 76 -16.37 24.39 -16.01
C LYS A 76 -15.67 23.18 -16.63
N ALA A 77 -14.83 22.50 -15.87
CA ALA A 77 -14.05 21.35 -16.33
C ALA A 77 -14.88 20.08 -16.40
N THR A 78 -14.43 19.16 -17.27
CA THR A 78 -14.93 17.78 -17.38
C THR A 78 -13.82 16.80 -16.99
N MET A 79 -14.12 15.51 -16.95
CA MET A 79 -13.10 14.48 -16.67
C MET A 79 -12.00 14.48 -17.75
N ASP A 80 -12.35 14.75 -19.02
CA ASP A 80 -11.38 14.88 -20.12
C ASP A 80 -10.40 16.04 -19.91
N THR A 81 -10.83 17.07 -19.17
CA THR A 81 -9.97 18.20 -18.80
C THR A 81 -8.78 17.75 -17.96
N LEU A 82 -8.95 16.77 -17.05
CA LEU A 82 -7.85 16.24 -16.23
C LEU A 82 -6.83 15.48 -17.09
N GLU A 83 -7.29 14.71 -18.07
CA GLU A 83 -6.38 14.02 -19.00
C GLU A 83 -5.60 15.01 -19.87
N LEU A 84 -6.28 16.08 -20.30
CA LEU A 84 -5.64 17.15 -21.08
C LEU A 84 -4.61 17.90 -20.23
N MET A 85 -4.92 18.19 -18.96
CA MET A 85 -3.99 18.82 -18.02
C MET A 85 -2.75 17.94 -17.79
N GLU A 86 -2.92 16.66 -17.62
CA GLU A 86 -1.82 15.70 -17.43
C GLU A 86 -0.91 15.66 -18.64
N LYS A 87 -1.48 15.52 -19.85
CA LYS A 87 -0.73 15.54 -21.12
C LYS A 87 -0.01 16.86 -21.33
N THR A 88 -0.68 17.98 -21.04
CA THR A 88 -0.10 19.32 -21.18
C THR A 88 1.06 19.53 -20.23
N ALA A 89 0.91 19.14 -18.96
CA ALA A 89 1.97 19.25 -17.96
C ALA A 89 3.20 18.41 -18.35
N LEU A 90 3.01 17.15 -18.76
CA LEU A 90 4.10 16.29 -19.22
C LEU A 90 4.79 16.86 -20.47
N SER A 91 4.03 17.37 -21.44
CA SER A 91 4.59 18.00 -22.65
C SER A 91 5.45 19.22 -22.32
N ILE A 92 5.03 20.04 -21.36
CA ILE A 92 5.81 21.21 -20.90
C ILE A 92 7.08 20.74 -20.20
N MET A 93 6.99 19.76 -19.30
CA MET A 93 8.15 19.20 -18.59
C MET A 93 9.19 18.63 -19.55
N ASP A 94 8.76 17.96 -20.61
CA ASP A 94 9.64 17.36 -21.61
C ASP A 94 10.29 18.37 -22.57
N SER A 95 9.70 19.56 -22.72
CA SER A 95 10.10 20.54 -23.76
C SER A 95 10.53 21.90 -23.22
N ALA A 96 10.44 22.15 -21.91
CA ALA A 96 10.87 23.42 -21.33
C ALA A 96 12.42 23.54 -21.29
N ASP A 97 12.92 24.70 -21.71
CA ASP A 97 14.37 24.95 -21.80
C ASP A 97 15.04 25.22 -20.43
N CYS A 98 14.26 25.43 -19.36
CA CYS A 98 14.80 25.76 -18.04
C CYS A 98 13.89 25.29 -16.90
N ALA A 99 14.44 25.34 -15.68
CA ALA A 99 13.77 24.89 -14.46
C ALA A 99 12.44 25.59 -14.19
N ILE A 100 12.27 26.86 -14.55
CA ILE A 100 11.00 27.60 -14.25
C ILE A 100 9.82 26.95 -14.98
N GLY A 101 9.95 26.66 -16.27
CA GLY A 101 8.89 25.99 -17.01
C GLY A 101 8.65 24.55 -16.57
N TYR A 102 9.74 23.81 -16.34
CA TYR A 102 9.69 22.46 -15.83
C TYR A 102 8.96 22.37 -14.47
N GLU A 103 9.39 23.13 -13.47
CA GLU A 103 8.86 23.05 -12.11
C GLU A 103 7.43 23.58 -12.01
N ALA A 104 7.06 24.58 -12.82
CA ALA A 104 5.69 25.05 -12.90
C ALA A 104 4.73 23.95 -13.33
N ALA A 105 5.10 23.20 -14.36
CA ALA A 105 4.31 22.08 -14.88
C ALA A 105 4.37 20.86 -13.94
N ASN A 106 5.55 20.58 -13.38
CA ASN A 106 5.77 19.49 -12.41
C ASN A 106 4.87 19.63 -11.16
N MET A 107 4.71 20.84 -10.62
CA MET A 107 3.81 21.09 -9.51
C MET A 107 2.36 20.72 -9.84
N VAL A 108 1.88 21.08 -11.02
CA VAL A 108 0.53 20.71 -11.48
C VAL A 108 0.41 19.19 -11.67
N TYR A 109 1.40 18.58 -12.28
CA TYR A 109 1.45 17.13 -12.48
C TYR A 109 1.44 16.38 -11.15
N LYS A 110 2.30 16.76 -10.19
CA LYS A 110 2.30 16.20 -8.83
C LYS A 110 0.96 16.40 -8.12
N GLY A 111 0.34 17.56 -8.28
CA GLY A 111 -1.00 17.85 -7.77
C GLY A 111 -2.06 16.89 -8.34
N LEU A 112 -2.06 16.67 -9.66
CA LEU A 112 -2.99 15.74 -10.32
C LEU A 112 -2.80 14.29 -9.86
N ILE A 113 -1.56 13.83 -9.66
CA ILE A 113 -1.28 12.47 -9.20
C ILE A 113 -1.62 12.32 -7.72
N GLY A 114 -1.15 13.25 -6.87
CA GLY A 114 -1.28 13.16 -5.41
C GLY A 114 -2.68 13.50 -4.88
N TYR A 115 -3.42 14.34 -5.58
CA TYR A 115 -4.72 14.89 -5.13
C TYR A 115 -5.83 14.74 -6.17
N ARG A 116 -5.77 13.71 -6.99
CA ARG A 116 -6.72 13.50 -8.10
C ARG A 116 -8.17 13.55 -7.64
N ASP A 117 -8.47 13.03 -6.46
CA ASP A 117 -9.83 13.05 -5.92
C ASP A 117 -10.33 14.47 -5.65
N ASP A 118 -9.45 15.38 -5.19
CA ASP A 118 -9.80 16.79 -4.99
C ASP A 118 -10.17 17.45 -6.32
N TYR A 119 -9.44 17.18 -7.41
CA TYR A 119 -9.79 17.67 -8.75
C TYR A 119 -11.13 17.09 -9.23
N VAL A 120 -11.33 15.79 -9.04
CA VAL A 120 -12.59 15.10 -9.40
C VAL A 120 -13.77 15.67 -8.61
N GLU A 121 -13.60 15.95 -7.32
CA GLU A 121 -14.64 16.55 -6.48
C GLU A 121 -15.00 17.97 -6.94
N HIS A 122 -14.03 18.80 -7.33
CA HIS A 122 -14.29 20.10 -7.91
C HIS A 122 -15.16 20.00 -9.17
N ILE A 123 -14.84 19.04 -10.04
CA ILE A 123 -15.61 18.79 -11.28
C ILE A 123 -17.03 18.31 -10.95
N ARG A 124 -17.18 17.34 -10.04
CA ARG A 124 -18.49 16.77 -9.67
C ARG A 124 -19.40 17.77 -8.99
N ASN A 125 -18.84 18.61 -8.13
CA ASN A 125 -19.62 19.58 -7.34
C ASN A 125 -19.74 20.94 -8.00
N GLY A 126 -19.03 21.18 -9.11
CA GLY A 126 -18.98 22.46 -9.80
C GLY A 126 -18.37 23.60 -8.99
N ARG A 127 -17.72 23.29 -7.87
CA ARG A 127 -17.11 24.26 -6.96
C ARG A 127 -16.09 23.60 -6.03
N CYS A 128 -15.25 24.41 -5.40
CA CYS A 128 -14.39 23.96 -4.31
C CYS A 128 -15.23 23.55 -3.10
N THR A 129 -14.97 22.34 -2.60
CA THR A 129 -15.59 21.79 -1.39
C THR A 129 -14.63 21.79 -0.19
N CYS A 130 -13.45 22.39 -0.32
CA CYS A 130 -12.49 22.52 0.76
C CYS A 130 -13.12 23.27 1.94
N THR A 131 -13.22 22.59 3.08
CA THR A 131 -13.80 23.12 4.30
C THR A 131 -12.76 23.19 5.41
N TYR A 132 -13.05 23.97 6.46
CA TYR A 132 -12.18 24.07 7.64
C TYR A 132 -12.04 22.76 8.43
N ASN A 133 -12.88 21.75 8.16
CA ASN A 133 -12.91 20.45 8.83
C ASN A 133 -12.31 19.34 7.96
N GLN A 134 -11.51 19.65 6.96
CA GLN A 134 -10.85 18.61 6.17
C GLN A 134 -9.86 17.81 7.03
N PRO A 135 -9.87 16.48 6.93
CA PRO A 135 -8.90 15.65 7.62
C PRO A 135 -7.50 15.84 7.04
N VAL A 136 -6.49 15.60 7.87
CA VAL A 136 -5.07 15.66 7.45
C VAL A 136 -4.84 14.70 6.26
N PRO A 137 -4.30 15.17 5.11
CA PRO A 137 -4.29 14.36 3.89
C PRO A 137 -3.62 13.00 4.01
N CYS A 138 -2.47 12.91 4.69
CA CYS A 138 -1.79 11.63 4.89
C CYS A 138 -2.54 10.68 5.83
N VAL A 139 -3.30 11.22 6.80
CA VAL A 139 -4.17 10.44 7.69
C VAL A 139 -5.43 9.99 6.95
N ALA A 140 -6.05 10.89 6.17
CA ALA A 140 -7.29 10.61 5.43
C ALA A 140 -7.12 9.49 4.39
N ILE A 141 -5.99 9.47 3.67
CA ILE A 141 -5.73 8.43 2.66
C ILE A 141 -5.25 7.11 3.29
N CYS A 142 -4.77 7.13 4.52
CA CYS A 142 -4.40 5.91 5.22
C CYS A 142 -5.68 5.11 5.54
N PRO A 143 -5.83 3.86 5.06
CA PRO A 143 -7.03 3.07 5.34
C PRO A 143 -7.34 2.91 6.84
N ALA A 144 -6.30 2.81 7.68
CA ALA A 144 -6.43 2.69 9.14
C ALA A 144 -6.46 4.04 9.88
N HIS A 145 -6.34 5.15 9.17
CA HIS A 145 -6.30 6.52 9.72
C HIS A 145 -5.25 6.74 10.82
N VAL A 146 -4.06 6.14 10.64
CA VAL A 146 -2.95 6.28 11.60
C VAL A 146 -2.56 7.74 11.75
N ASP A 147 -2.35 8.19 12.98
CA ASP A 147 -1.88 9.57 13.27
C ASP A 147 -0.41 9.75 12.82
N ILE A 148 -0.26 10.01 11.53
CA ILE A 148 1.06 10.12 10.89
C ILE A 148 1.82 11.35 11.37
N PRO A 149 1.27 12.59 11.39
CA PRO A 149 1.99 13.73 11.90
C PRO A 149 2.44 13.57 13.35
N GLY A 150 1.61 12.92 14.17
CA GLY A 150 1.91 12.68 15.57
C GLY A 150 3.13 11.79 15.76
N TYR A 151 3.15 10.59 15.13
CA TYR A 151 4.30 9.71 15.31
C TYR A 151 5.58 10.23 14.62
N VAL A 152 5.45 10.98 13.52
CA VAL A 152 6.61 11.63 12.88
C VAL A 152 7.22 12.67 13.82
N ALA A 153 6.40 13.47 14.51
CA ALA A 153 6.88 14.43 15.50
C ALA A 153 7.61 13.75 16.68
N LEU A 154 7.06 12.62 17.15
CA LEU A 154 7.69 11.82 18.21
C LEU A 154 9.05 11.24 17.78
N VAL A 155 9.18 10.85 16.50
CA VAL A 155 10.47 10.42 15.93
C VAL A 155 11.46 11.58 15.87
N GLU A 156 11.03 12.78 15.48
CA GLU A 156 11.87 13.98 15.47
C GLU A 156 12.45 14.27 16.87
N GLU A 157 11.65 14.10 17.93
CA GLU A 157 12.08 14.28 19.33
C GLU A 157 12.87 13.10 19.91
N GLY A 158 12.96 11.96 19.21
CA GLY A 158 13.65 10.78 19.74
C GLY A 158 12.78 9.92 20.68
N ARG A 159 11.47 10.13 20.72
CA ARG A 159 10.48 9.40 21.54
C ARG A 159 9.93 8.18 20.78
N TYR A 160 10.80 7.25 20.40
CA TYR A 160 10.46 6.14 19.49
C TYR A 160 9.42 5.18 20.08
N ALA A 161 9.51 4.88 21.38
CA ALA A 161 8.53 4.05 22.05
C ALA A 161 7.12 4.66 22.04
N ASP A 162 7.03 5.98 22.24
CA ASP A 162 5.75 6.70 22.18
C ASP A 162 5.20 6.75 20.75
N ALA A 163 6.08 6.85 19.75
CA ALA A 163 5.68 6.73 18.35
C ALA A 163 5.02 5.37 18.07
N ILE A 164 5.57 4.27 18.59
CA ILE A 164 4.99 2.93 18.45
C ILE A 164 3.66 2.82 19.21
N ARG A 165 3.55 3.36 20.43
CA ARG A 165 2.28 3.39 21.17
C ARG A 165 1.20 4.14 20.42
N LEU A 166 1.54 5.30 19.86
CA LEU A 166 0.61 6.10 19.05
C LEU A 166 0.16 5.35 17.79
N ILE A 167 1.08 4.70 17.07
CA ILE A 167 0.75 3.92 15.87
C ILE A 167 -0.19 2.74 16.24
N ARG A 168 0.06 2.04 17.36
CA ARG A 168 -0.74 0.88 17.77
C ARG A 168 -2.19 1.20 18.13
N LYS A 169 -2.52 2.45 18.40
CA LYS A 169 -3.92 2.88 18.52
C LYS A 169 -4.72 2.52 17.26
N ASP A 170 -4.12 2.68 16.09
CA ASP A 170 -4.79 2.51 14.79
C ASP A 170 -4.25 1.33 13.97
N ASN A 171 -3.08 0.80 14.34
CA ASN A 171 -2.38 -0.24 13.61
C ASN A 171 -1.51 -1.09 14.54
N PRO A 172 -1.93 -2.30 14.91
CA PRO A 172 -1.18 -3.18 15.81
C PRO A 172 0.04 -3.85 15.17
N PHE A 173 0.31 -3.59 13.88
CA PHE A 173 1.44 -4.09 13.12
C PHE A 173 2.40 -2.97 12.67
N PRO A 174 2.94 -2.13 13.58
CA PRO A 174 3.84 -1.04 13.22
C PRO A 174 5.10 -1.53 12.53
N THR A 175 5.73 -2.59 13.03
CA THR A 175 6.97 -3.18 12.49
C THR A 175 6.72 -3.74 11.10
N THR A 176 5.75 -4.63 10.95
CA THR A 176 5.35 -5.22 9.67
C THR A 176 5.04 -4.15 8.61
N CYS A 177 4.22 -3.16 8.96
CA CYS A 177 3.89 -2.06 8.05
C CYS A 177 5.07 -1.13 7.76
N GLY A 178 6.08 -1.07 8.63
CA GLY A 178 7.35 -0.41 8.37
C GLY A 178 8.11 -1.05 7.21
N PHE A 179 8.05 -2.37 7.10
CA PHE A 179 8.70 -3.13 6.01
C PHE A 179 7.91 -3.12 4.70
N ILE A 180 6.59 -3.40 4.74
CA ILE A 180 5.84 -3.82 3.53
C ILE A 180 4.63 -2.96 3.17
N CYS A 181 4.34 -1.89 3.90
CA CYS A 181 3.21 -1.02 3.55
C CYS A 181 3.44 -0.35 2.19
N GLU A 182 2.41 -0.32 1.35
CA GLU A 182 2.41 0.39 0.05
C GLU A 182 2.40 1.92 0.20
N HIS A 183 2.40 2.43 1.42
CA HIS A 183 2.49 3.84 1.85
C HIS A 183 1.67 4.85 1.01
N PRO A 184 0.36 4.66 0.81
CA PRO A 184 -0.47 5.60 0.05
C PRO A 184 -0.47 7.02 0.65
N CYS A 185 -0.14 7.15 1.94
CA CYS A 185 -0.01 8.42 2.64
C CYS A 185 1.06 9.34 2.03
N GLU A 186 2.13 8.79 1.46
CA GLU A 186 3.20 9.56 0.83
C GLU A 186 2.72 10.24 -0.46
N ALA A 187 1.83 9.61 -1.23
CA ALA A 187 1.23 10.22 -2.41
C ALA A 187 0.38 11.47 -2.08
N ARG A 188 -0.18 11.51 -0.87
CA ARG A 188 -0.99 12.65 -0.38
C ARG A 188 -0.22 13.59 0.56
N CYS A 189 1.07 13.37 0.74
CA CYS A 189 1.89 14.24 1.57
C CYS A 189 2.02 15.62 0.94
N ARG A 190 1.64 16.68 1.67
CA ARG A 190 1.76 18.06 1.19
C ARG A 190 3.20 18.50 0.95
N ARG A 191 4.16 17.83 1.57
CA ARG A 191 5.57 18.09 1.30
C ARG A 191 5.92 17.86 -0.19
N ASN A 192 5.15 17.05 -0.93
CA ASN A 192 5.26 16.92 -2.39
C ASN A 192 5.15 18.26 -3.14
N MET A 193 4.51 19.27 -2.53
CA MET A 193 4.38 20.61 -3.12
C MET A 193 5.61 21.49 -2.86
N VAL A 194 6.49 21.10 -1.96
CA VAL A 194 7.73 21.83 -1.62
C VAL A 194 8.95 21.18 -2.30
N ASP A 195 9.16 19.90 -2.03
CA ASP A 195 10.22 19.08 -2.63
C ASP A 195 9.71 17.66 -2.92
N ASP A 196 9.86 16.72 -1.99
CA ASP A 196 9.36 15.34 -2.10
C ASP A 196 8.59 14.95 -0.84
N ALA A 197 7.68 13.97 -0.95
CA ALA A 197 6.98 13.42 0.21
C ALA A 197 7.94 13.04 1.34
N VAL A 198 7.50 13.23 2.58
CA VAL A 198 8.19 12.64 3.73
C VAL A 198 8.21 11.12 3.59
N ASN A 199 9.34 10.47 3.88
CA ASN A 199 9.47 9.01 3.89
C ASN A 199 8.77 8.43 5.12
N ILE A 200 7.43 8.44 5.07
CA ILE A 200 6.54 8.08 6.18
C ILE A 200 6.72 6.61 6.57
N ARG A 201 6.86 5.72 5.57
CA ARG A 201 7.09 4.29 5.80
C ARG A 201 8.46 4.06 6.45
N GLY A 202 9.49 4.72 5.94
CA GLY A 202 10.85 4.60 6.47
C GLY A 202 10.96 5.10 7.92
N LEU A 203 10.27 6.20 8.27
CA LEU A 203 10.21 6.69 9.65
C LEU A 203 9.47 5.73 10.59
N LYS A 204 8.39 5.08 10.13
CA LYS A 204 7.72 4.03 10.88
C LYS A 204 8.63 2.83 11.13
N ARG A 205 9.36 2.39 10.08
CA ARG A 205 10.36 1.33 10.17
C ARG A 205 11.43 1.68 11.20
N PHE A 206 12.00 2.87 11.09
CA PHE A 206 13.01 3.37 12.02
C PHE A 206 12.51 3.36 13.48
N ALA A 207 11.31 3.91 13.73
CA ALA A 207 10.73 3.89 15.06
C ALA A 207 10.60 2.47 15.61
N ALA A 208 10.14 1.51 14.79
CA ALA A 208 10.01 0.11 15.20
C ALA A 208 11.36 -0.58 15.47
N ASP A 209 12.40 -0.24 14.69
CA ASP A 209 13.73 -0.82 14.86
C ASP A 209 14.46 -0.26 16.10
N TYR A 210 14.21 1.01 16.46
CA TYR A 210 14.94 1.70 17.56
C TYR A 210 14.16 1.77 18.89
N ALA A 211 12.84 1.56 18.89
CA ALA A 211 12.04 1.58 20.12
C ALA A 211 12.29 0.38 21.06
N GLY A 212 12.86 -0.69 20.52
CA GLY A 212 12.87 -1.98 21.22
C GLY A 212 11.46 -2.56 21.37
N PHE A 213 11.29 -3.50 22.29
CA PHE A 213 9.97 -4.04 22.58
C PHE A 213 9.14 -3.01 23.37
N VAL A 214 8.00 -2.64 22.81
CA VAL A 214 7.03 -1.73 23.44
C VAL A 214 5.80 -2.51 23.87
N ASP A 215 5.46 -2.43 25.14
CA ASP A 215 4.26 -3.09 25.66
C ASP A 215 2.97 -2.56 25.02
N PRO A 216 1.97 -3.43 24.80
CA PRO A 216 0.64 -2.98 24.40
C PRO A 216 -0.01 -2.12 25.52
N PRO A 217 -1.04 -1.32 25.18
CA PRO A 217 -1.84 -0.63 26.20
C PRO A 217 -2.50 -1.63 27.17
N GLU A 218 -2.84 -1.15 28.36
CA GLU A 218 -3.66 -1.91 29.30
C GLU A 218 -5.07 -2.13 28.72
N CYS A 219 -5.60 -3.32 28.91
CA CYS A 219 -6.96 -3.65 28.48
C CYS A 219 -8.00 -3.01 29.42
N ALA A 220 -9.16 -2.68 28.87
CA ALA A 220 -10.32 -2.31 29.66
C ALA A 220 -10.73 -3.44 30.61
N PRO A 221 -11.47 -3.15 31.69
CA PRO A 221 -12.02 -4.18 32.57
C PRO A 221 -12.81 -5.24 31.81
N SER A 222 -12.71 -6.50 32.26
CA SER A 222 -13.38 -7.61 31.57
C SER A 222 -14.89 -7.38 31.44
N THR A 223 -15.40 -7.50 30.23
CA THR A 223 -16.84 -7.43 29.93
C THR A 223 -17.58 -8.76 30.19
N GLY A 224 -16.84 -9.84 30.43
CA GLY A 224 -17.38 -11.20 30.49
C GLY A 224 -17.82 -11.77 29.14
N LYS A 225 -17.70 -11.03 28.04
CA LYS A 225 -18.07 -11.45 26.69
C LYS A 225 -16.94 -12.21 26.02
N LYS A 226 -17.30 -13.22 25.21
CA LYS A 226 -16.38 -14.11 24.51
C LYS A 226 -16.53 -13.94 22.99
N VAL A 227 -15.42 -13.74 22.28
CA VAL A 227 -15.42 -13.58 20.82
C VAL A 227 -14.46 -14.60 20.19
N ALA A 228 -14.98 -15.36 19.22
CA ALA A 228 -14.16 -16.23 18.37
C ALA A 228 -13.73 -15.48 17.10
N VAL A 229 -12.44 -15.51 16.77
CA VAL A 229 -11.88 -14.94 15.55
C VAL A 229 -11.30 -16.05 14.69
N LEU A 230 -11.80 -16.20 13.45
CA LEU A 230 -11.47 -17.30 12.54
C LEU A 230 -10.44 -16.84 11.51
N GLY A 231 -9.18 -17.20 11.74
CA GLY A 231 -8.00 -16.85 10.94
C GLY A 231 -7.02 -15.97 11.70
N GLY A 232 -5.78 -16.47 11.85
CA GLY A 232 -4.65 -15.81 12.53
C GLY A 232 -3.79 -14.94 11.59
N GLY A 233 -4.38 -14.41 10.51
CA GLY A 233 -3.74 -13.43 9.63
C GLY A 233 -3.84 -11.99 10.17
N PRO A 234 -3.35 -10.98 9.41
CA PRO A 234 -3.32 -9.58 9.88
C PRO A 234 -4.70 -9.03 10.25
N GLY A 235 -5.75 -9.41 9.51
CA GLY A 235 -7.12 -9.00 9.83
C GLY A 235 -7.60 -9.58 11.17
N GLY A 236 -7.47 -10.90 11.35
CA GLY A 236 -7.91 -11.57 12.56
C GLY A 236 -7.13 -11.14 13.82
N LEU A 237 -5.81 -11.08 13.71
CA LEU A 237 -4.97 -10.63 14.83
C LEU A 237 -5.22 -9.16 15.19
N SER A 238 -5.48 -8.29 14.21
CA SER A 238 -5.86 -6.90 14.49
C SER A 238 -7.20 -6.80 15.20
N ALA A 239 -8.21 -7.55 14.74
CA ALA A 239 -9.51 -7.57 15.40
C ALA A 239 -9.41 -8.14 16.83
N ALA A 240 -8.66 -9.23 16.99
CA ALA A 240 -8.42 -9.83 18.30
C ALA A 240 -7.73 -8.85 19.28
N TYR A 241 -6.73 -8.11 18.78
CA TYR A 241 -6.06 -7.06 19.55
C TYR A 241 -7.04 -6.00 20.05
N TYR A 242 -7.86 -5.43 19.17
CA TYR A 242 -8.81 -4.39 19.57
C TYR A 242 -9.90 -4.90 20.49
N LEU A 243 -10.48 -6.07 20.19
CA LEU A 243 -11.49 -6.70 21.05
C LEU A 243 -10.93 -7.01 22.45
N GLN A 244 -9.69 -7.47 22.52
CA GLN A 244 -9.04 -7.74 23.81
C GLN A 244 -8.78 -6.44 24.58
N LEU A 245 -8.34 -5.36 23.91
CA LEU A 245 -8.20 -4.05 24.54
C LEU A 245 -9.53 -3.51 25.09
N MET A 246 -10.65 -3.81 24.42
CA MET A 246 -12.01 -3.48 24.84
C MET A 246 -12.53 -4.37 25.98
N GLY A 247 -11.72 -5.29 26.53
CA GLY A 247 -12.07 -6.15 27.65
C GLY A 247 -12.85 -7.41 27.28
N HIS A 248 -12.99 -7.75 25.99
CA HIS A 248 -13.63 -9.00 25.57
C HIS A 248 -12.61 -10.14 25.55
N GLN A 249 -13.00 -11.31 26.07
CA GLN A 249 -12.17 -12.52 26.00
C GLN A 249 -12.14 -13.03 24.55
N THR A 250 -10.99 -12.94 23.89
CA THR A 250 -10.86 -13.23 22.46
C THR A 250 -10.02 -14.47 22.21
N THR A 251 -10.56 -15.41 21.41
CA THR A 251 -9.86 -16.64 21.00
C THR A 251 -9.71 -16.66 19.48
N VAL A 252 -8.47 -16.74 19.00
CA VAL A 252 -8.13 -16.85 17.56
C VAL A 252 -7.97 -18.32 17.20
N TYR A 253 -8.69 -18.75 16.15
CA TYR A 253 -8.57 -20.07 15.54
C TYR A 253 -7.75 -19.97 14.25
N GLU A 254 -6.68 -20.73 14.14
CA GLU A 254 -5.78 -20.73 12.98
C GLU A 254 -5.55 -22.17 12.50
N MET A 255 -5.68 -22.39 11.18
CA MET A 255 -5.47 -23.72 10.59
C MET A 255 -4.00 -24.08 10.41
N LEU A 256 -3.13 -23.10 10.31
CA LEU A 256 -1.69 -23.30 10.12
C LEU A 256 -0.95 -23.35 11.46
N PRO A 257 0.25 -23.93 11.51
CA PRO A 257 1.00 -24.11 12.76
C PRO A 257 1.55 -22.81 13.36
N LYS A 258 1.63 -21.73 12.58
CA LYS A 258 2.11 -20.42 13.07
C LYS A 258 1.17 -19.31 12.65
N LEU A 259 1.02 -18.29 13.50
CA LEU A 259 0.26 -17.08 13.21
C LEU A 259 0.94 -16.19 12.16
N GLY A 260 0.16 -15.27 11.59
CA GLY A 260 0.61 -14.26 10.64
C GLY A 260 -0.02 -14.39 9.25
N GLY A 261 -0.67 -15.52 8.92
CA GLY A 261 -1.33 -15.71 7.63
C GLY A 261 -0.42 -15.39 6.44
N MET A 262 -0.90 -14.61 5.48
CA MET A 262 -0.11 -14.25 4.28
C MET A 262 1.15 -13.42 4.59
N LEU A 263 1.24 -12.75 5.73
CA LEU A 263 2.48 -12.06 6.16
C LEU A 263 3.63 -13.06 6.38
N ARG A 264 3.31 -14.23 6.93
CA ARG A 264 4.29 -15.28 7.19
C ARG A 264 4.50 -16.19 5.98
N TYR A 265 3.39 -16.59 5.36
CA TYR A 265 3.37 -17.65 4.37
C TYR A 265 3.36 -17.17 2.92
N GLY A 266 3.17 -15.88 2.69
CA GLY A 266 3.14 -15.30 1.35
C GLY A 266 4.24 -14.29 1.06
N ILE A 267 4.74 -13.59 2.11
CA ILE A 267 5.79 -12.58 1.95
C ILE A 267 7.14 -13.20 2.31
N PRO A 268 8.14 -13.16 1.41
CA PRO A 268 9.46 -13.72 1.66
C PRO A 268 10.21 -13.06 2.82
N ASN A 269 11.11 -13.81 3.48
CA ASN A 269 11.87 -13.32 4.63
C ASN A 269 12.73 -12.09 4.32
N TYR A 270 13.27 -11.99 3.10
CA TYR A 270 14.09 -10.86 2.69
C TYR A 270 13.31 -9.53 2.56
N ARG A 271 11.97 -9.58 2.44
CA ARG A 271 11.09 -8.39 2.49
C ARG A 271 10.51 -8.16 3.88
N LEU A 272 10.12 -9.23 4.57
CA LEU A 272 9.58 -9.19 5.93
C LEU A 272 10.23 -10.29 6.76
N PRO A 273 11.30 -9.97 7.50
CA PRO A 273 11.92 -10.93 8.42
C PRO A 273 10.91 -11.48 9.42
N LYS A 274 10.93 -12.79 9.64
CA LYS A 274 9.88 -13.45 10.43
C LYS A 274 9.98 -13.15 11.92
N ASP A 275 11.18 -12.92 12.43
CA ASP A 275 11.45 -12.41 13.76
C ASP A 275 10.79 -11.04 13.98
N ARG A 276 10.88 -10.15 12.98
CA ARG A 276 10.27 -8.81 13.04
C ARG A 276 8.75 -8.87 12.96
N LEU A 277 8.18 -9.83 12.22
CA LEU A 277 6.74 -10.11 12.26
C LEU A 277 6.32 -10.63 13.65
N ASP A 278 7.15 -11.47 14.25
CA ASP A 278 6.88 -12.05 15.57
C ASP A 278 6.90 -10.98 16.68
N ASP A 279 7.66 -9.88 16.53
CA ASP A 279 7.59 -8.73 17.46
C ASP A 279 6.17 -8.14 17.54
N ASP A 280 5.53 -7.91 16.38
CA ASP A 280 4.15 -7.40 16.37
C ASP A 280 3.16 -8.44 16.91
N ILE A 281 3.28 -9.71 16.51
CA ILE A 281 2.42 -10.80 16.98
C ILE A 281 2.54 -10.98 18.50
N ASN A 282 3.75 -10.99 19.04
CA ASN A 282 4.00 -11.12 20.47
C ASN A 282 3.38 -9.96 21.26
N ALA A 283 3.43 -8.72 20.74
CA ALA A 283 2.77 -7.60 21.36
C ALA A 283 1.23 -7.76 21.37
N ILE A 284 0.65 -8.31 20.30
CA ILE A 284 -0.78 -8.65 20.24
C ILE A 284 -1.12 -9.73 21.28
N LEU A 285 -0.36 -10.82 21.31
CA LEU A 285 -0.61 -11.93 22.24
C LEU A 285 -0.44 -11.51 23.71
N LYS A 286 0.43 -10.54 23.99
CA LYS A 286 0.63 -10.01 25.34
C LYS A 286 -0.60 -9.30 25.91
N THR A 287 -1.59 -8.91 25.10
CA THR A 287 -2.89 -8.42 25.56
C THR A 287 -3.77 -9.49 26.20
N GLY A 288 -3.41 -10.77 26.08
CA GLY A 288 -4.17 -11.89 26.62
C GLY A 288 -5.04 -12.63 25.60
N VAL A 289 -4.85 -12.40 24.30
CA VAL A 289 -5.52 -13.14 23.22
C VAL A 289 -5.15 -14.63 23.31
N GLU A 290 -6.17 -15.48 23.40
CA GLU A 290 -6.01 -16.93 23.33
C GLU A 290 -5.86 -17.40 21.88
N VAL A 291 -5.09 -18.47 21.65
CA VAL A 291 -4.85 -19.00 20.30
C VAL A 291 -5.05 -20.52 20.28
N LYS A 292 -5.80 -20.99 19.29
CA LYS A 292 -5.98 -22.41 18.98
C LYS A 292 -5.52 -22.66 17.54
N GLN A 293 -4.36 -23.30 17.41
CA GLN A 293 -3.70 -23.59 16.12
C GLN A 293 -4.00 -25.00 15.63
N GLY A 294 -3.80 -25.25 14.31
CA GLY A 294 -4.01 -26.53 13.68
C GLY A 294 -5.48 -26.92 13.54
N LEU A 295 -6.42 -25.98 13.63
CA LEU A 295 -7.85 -26.20 13.54
C LEU A 295 -8.45 -25.54 12.31
N LYS A 296 -8.96 -26.32 11.37
CA LYS A 296 -9.63 -25.82 10.16
C LYS A 296 -11.14 -25.71 10.41
N ILE A 297 -11.64 -24.49 10.39
CA ILE A 297 -13.07 -24.21 10.57
C ILE A 297 -13.89 -24.83 9.42
N GLY A 298 -15.01 -25.44 9.77
CA GLY A 298 -15.85 -26.20 8.83
C GLY A 298 -15.40 -27.64 8.58
N VAL A 299 -14.26 -28.06 9.19
CA VAL A 299 -13.75 -29.43 9.17
C VAL A 299 -13.62 -29.96 10.60
N ASP A 300 -12.79 -29.30 11.42
CA ASP A 300 -12.49 -29.72 12.80
C ASP A 300 -13.50 -29.16 13.81
N ILE A 301 -14.04 -27.98 13.53
CA ILE A 301 -15.07 -27.30 14.33
C ILE A 301 -15.99 -26.50 13.39
N THR A 302 -17.28 -26.54 13.65
CA THR A 302 -18.29 -25.86 12.85
C THR A 302 -18.57 -24.44 13.37
N ILE A 303 -19.11 -23.57 12.49
CA ILE A 303 -19.57 -22.24 12.89
C ILE A 303 -20.70 -22.34 13.92
N GLN A 304 -21.57 -23.35 13.81
CA GLN A 304 -22.66 -23.55 14.75
C GLN A 304 -22.16 -23.86 16.17
N GLU A 305 -21.18 -24.74 16.32
CA GLU A 305 -20.54 -25.03 17.60
C GLU A 305 -19.87 -23.80 18.21
N LEU A 306 -19.28 -22.93 17.39
CA LEU A 306 -18.69 -21.68 17.84
C LEU A 306 -19.74 -20.68 18.31
N ARG A 307 -20.88 -20.57 17.61
CA ARG A 307 -22.00 -19.71 18.02
C ARG A 307 -22.65 -20.14 19.35
N GLU A 308 -22.54 -21.40 19.71
CA GLU A 308 -23.02 -21.90 20.99
C GLU A 308 -22.05 -21.60 22.15
N GLN A 309 -20.76 -21.40 21.86
CA GLN A 309 -19.70 -21.20 22.85
C GLN A 309 -19.29 -19.73 23.02
N TYR A 310 -19.56 -18.89 22.03
CA TYR A 310 -19.11 -17.48 21.97
C TYR A 310 -20.29 -16.53 21.76
N ASP A 311 -20.18 -15.32 22.34
CA ASP A 311 -21.20 -14.26 22.17
C ASP A 311 -21.14 -13.64 20.75
N ALA A 312 -19.97 -13.67 20.11
CA ALA A 312 -19.79 -13.28 18.71
C ALA A 312 -18.73 -14.12 18.00
N VAL A 313 -18.88 -14.27 16.67
CA VAL A 313 -17.93 -14.98 15.79
C VAL A 313 -17.53 -14.08 14.63
N LEU A 314 -16.23 -13.88 14.44
CA LEU A 314 -15.67 -13.08 13.35
C LEU A 314 -14.89 -13.94 12.35
N ILE A 315 -15.27 -13.89 11.08
CA ILE A 315 -14.63 -14.62 9.97
C ILE A 315 -13.61 -13.71 9.27
N THR A 316 -12.33 -14.09 9.34
CA THR A 316 -11.20 -13.34 8.76
C THR A 316 -10.19 -14.27 8.05
N ILE A 317 -10.71 -15.26 7.31
CA ILE A 317 -9.92 -16.31 6.66
C ILE A 317 -9.02 -15.83 5.51
N GLY A 318 -9.15 -14.58 5.09
CA GLY A 318 -8.35 -13.99 4.02
C GLY A 318 -8.64 -14.57 2.62
N ALA A 319 -7.65 -14.46 1.72
CA ALA A 319 -7.63 -15.04 0.38
C ALA A 319 -6.31 -15.80 0.20
N SER A 320 -6.33 -17.11 0.31
CA SER A 320 -5.14 -17.95 0.45
C SER A 320 -4.99 -19.03 -0.63
N THR A 321 -5.85 -19.03 -1.65
CA THR A 321 -5.77 -19.90 -2.84
C THR A 321 -5.46 -19.09 -4.09
N ASP A 322 -5.15 -19.74 -5.19
CA ASP A 322 -4.80 -19.09 -6.45
C ASP A 322 -5.92 -19.19 -7.49
N LYS A 323 -5.89 -18.26 -8.43
CA LYS A 323 -6.74 -18.31 -9.63
C LYS A 323 -6.15 -19.23 -10.66
N LYS A 324 -7.03 -19.97 -11.37
CA LYS A 324 -6.64 -20.82 -12.49
C LYS A 324 -6.37 -19.99 -13.75
N LEU A 325 -5.38 -20.43 -14.55
CA LEU A 325 -5.13 -19.88 -15.89
C LEU A 325 -6.26 -20.24 -16.87
N GLY A 326 -6.85 -21.43 -16.69
CA GLY A 326 -7.85 -21.98 -17.59
C GLY A 326 -7.28 -22.52 -18.89
N LEU A 327 -5.98 -22.87 -18.91
CA LEU A 327 -5.30 -23.47 -20.06
C LEU A 327 -5.16 -24.99 -19.86
N PRO A 328 -5.30 -25.79 -20.96
CA PRO A 328 -5.00 -27.22 -20.91
C PRO A 328 -3.55 -27.45 -20.42
N GLY A 329 -3.35 -28.46 -19.57
CA GLY A 329 -2.05 -28.78 -18.99
C GLY A 329 -1.68 -27.97 -17.76
N GLU A 330 -2.59 -27.17 -17.23
CA GLU A 330 -2.35 -26.35 -16.03
C GLU A 330 -2.06 -27.18 -14.76
N ASP A 331 -2.36 -28.47 -14.79
CA ASP A 331 -2.14 -29.47 -13.76
C ASP A 331 -0.83 -30.27 -13.95
N ALA A 332 -0.05 -29.97 -15.00
CA ALA A 332 1.21 -30.63 -15.28
C ALA A 332 2.27 -30.37 -14.18
N ASP A 333 3.17 -31.35 -14.04
CA ASP A 333 4.34 -31.25 -13.17
C ASP A 333 5.20 -30.04 -13.58
N GLY A 334 5.56 -29.21 -12.60
CA GLY A 334 6.31 -27.97 -12.83
C GLY A 334 5.42 -26.74 -13.02
N VAL A 335 4.08 -26.86 -13.09
CA VAL A 335 3.14 -25.73 -13.07
C VAL A 335 2.70 -25.47 -11.62
N LEU A 336 3.17 -24.38 -11.03
CA LEU A 336 2.98 -24.06 -9.62
C LEU A 336 2.06 -22.85 -9.43
N SER A 337 1.35 -22.84 -8.31
CA SER A 337 0.73 -21.64 -7.77
C SER A 337 1.78 -20.76 -7.06
N ALA A 338 1.80 -19.46 -7.31
CA ALA A 338 2.67 -18.54 -6.57
C ALA A 338 2.36 -18.56 -5.07
N VAL A 339 1.08 -18.68 -4.71
CA VAL A 339 0.66 -18.76 -3.30
C VAL A 339 1.19 -20.01 -2.62
N GLN A 340 1.11 -21.18 -3.29
CA GLN A 340 1.64 -22.44 -2.77
C GLN A 340 3.16 -22.43 -2.73
N PHE A 341 3.81 -21.98 -3.79
CA PHE A 341 5.26 -21.86 -3.87
C PHE A 341 5.83 -21.01 -2.72
N LEU A 342 5.30 -19.78 -2.53
CA LEU A 342 5.74 -18.92 -1.45
C LEU A 342 5.39 -19.48 -0.07
N ARG A 343 4.25 -20.19 0.05
CA ARG A 343 3.85 -20.86 1.30
C ARG A 343 4.80 -21.98 1.67
N SER A 344 5.23 -22.79 0.73
CA SER A 344 6.22 -23.83 0.96
C SER A 344 7.54 -23.25 1.47
N VAL A 345 8.02 -22.17 0.85
CA VAL A 345 9.20 -21.44 1.34
C VAL A 345 8.95 -20.84 2.74
N GLY A 346 7.76 -20.27 2.97
CA GLY A 346 7.39 -19.72 4.28
C GLY A 346 7.19 -20.76 5.40
N LYS A 347 7.11 -22.05 5.04
CA LYS A 347 7.11 -23.21 5.95
C LYS A 347 8.49 -23.83 6.13
N ASP A 348 9.53 -23.22 5.56
CA ASP A 348 10.90 -23.74 5.54
C ASP A 348 11.03 -25.10 4.79
N GLU A 349 10.12 -25.38 3.83
CA GLU A 349 10.22 -26.55 2.96
C GLU A 349 11.40 -26.37 1.98
N ILE A 350 12.18 -27.42 1.80
CA ILE A 350 13.34 -27.38 0.90
C ILE A 350 12.86 -27.47 -0.55
N ILE A 351 13.03 -26.41 -1.32
CA ILE A 351 12.76 -26.35 -2.75
C ILE A 351 14.09 -26.07 -3.45
N ASP A 352 14.52 -26.96 -4.33
CA ASP A 352 15.71 -26.78 -5.14
C ASP A 352 15.35 -26.46 -6.59
N LEU A 353 15.71 -25.26 -7.02
CA LEU A 353 15.53 -24.79 -8.40
C LEU A 353 16.88 -24.69 -9.15
N THR A 354 17.94 -25.28 -8.62
CA THR A 354 19.28 -25.20 -9.21
C THR A 354 19.27 -25.67 -10.68
N GLY A 355 19.77 -24.79 -11.55
CA GLY A 355 19.85 -25.03 -12.99
C GLY A 355 18.54 -24.92 -13.77
N LYS A 356 17.41 -24.70 -13.11
CA LYS A 356 16.08 -24.60 -13.74
C LYS A 356 15.84 -23.24 -14.40
N GLU A 357 15.06 -23.25 -15.47
CA GLU A 357 14.49 -22.06 -16.10
C GLU A 357 13.06 -21.85 -15.58
N VAL A 358 12.81 -20.69 -14.97
CA VAL A 358 11.55 -20.37 -14.30
C VAL A 358 10.86 -19.20 -14.99
N VAL A 359 9.59 -19.39 -15.35
CA VAL A 359 8.72 -18.34 -15.88
C VAL A 359 7.61 -18.06 -14.88
N VAL A 360 7.42 -16.77 -14.50
CA VAL A 360 6.33 -16.34 -13.62
C VAL A 360 5.33 -15.51 -14.42
N ILE A 361 4.06 -15.89 -14.41
CA ILE A 361 2.99 -15.16 -15.09
C ILE A 361 2.36 -14.16 -14.12
N GLY A 362 2.47 -12.87 -14.41
CA GLY A 362 1.85 -11.81 -13.63
C GLY A 362 2.69 -10.55 -13.53
N GLY A 363 2.11 -9.48 -12.96
CA GLY A 363 2.77 -8.17 -12.85
C GLY A 363 2.47 -7.45 -11.53
N GLY A 364 2.06 -8.17 -10.49
CA GLY A 364 1.82 -7.65 -9.14
C GLY A 364 2.99 -7.95 -8.18
N ASN A 365 2.89 -7.49 -6.93
CA ASN A 365 3.91 -7.70 -5.89
C ASN A 365 4.20 -9.20 -5.67
N VAL A 366 3.17 -10.07 -5.74
CA VAL A 366 3.34 -11.53 -5.61
C VAL A 366 4.23 -12.10 -6.72
N SER A 367 4.15 -11.54 -7.95
CA SER A 367 5.04 -11.95 -9.05
C SER A 367 6.49 -11.57 -8.76
N MET A 368 6.73 -10.37 -8.20
CA MET A 368 8.07 -9.91 -7.79
C MET A 368 8.62 -10.81 -6.69
N ASP A 369 7.79 -11.15 -5.69
CA ASP A 369 8.17 -12.06 -4.61
C ASP A 369 8.53 -13.46 -5.15
N ALA A 370 7.74 -13.98 -6.08
CA ALA A 370 7.97 -15.31 -6.66
C ALA A 370 9.28 -15.38 -7.48
N VAL A 371 9.53 -14.40 -8.37
CA VAL A 371 10.76 -14.42 -9.20
C VAL A 371 12.01 -14.20 -8.37
N ARG A 372 11.99 -13.27 -7.42
CA ARG A 372 13.13 -12.98 -6.54
C ARG A 372 13.42 -14.16 -5.60
N THR A 373 12.37 -14.88 -5.17
CA THR A 373 12.51 -16.12 -4.39
C THR A 373 13.07 -17.25 -5.25
N ALA A 374 12.55 -17.47 -6.47
CA ALA A 374 13.06 -18.50 -7.38
C ALA A 374 14.54 -18.29 -7.70
N LYS A 375 14.97 -17.03 -7.87
CA LYS A 375 16.38 -16.70 -8.10
C LYS A 375 17.27 -17.12 -6.90
N ARG A 376 16.82 -16.82 -5.67
CA ARG A 376 17.51 -17.22 -4.42
C ARG A 376 17.58 -18.73 -4.20
N LEU A 377 16.62 -19.46 -4.76
CA LEU A 377 16.59 -20.93 -4.73
C LEU A 377 17.43 -21.58 -5.84
N GLY A 378 18.30 -20.81 -6.52
CA GLY A 378 19.29 -21.32 -7.47
C GLY A 378 18.85 -21.42 -8.91
N ALA A 379 17.68 -20.86 -9.28
CA ALA A 379 17.22 -20.88 -10.67
C ALA A 379 18.24 -20.21 -11.61
N LYS A 380 18.60 -20.92 -12.71
CA LYS A 380 19.56 -20.47 -13.72
C LYS A 380 19.06 -19.21 -14.44
N LYS A 381 17.82 -19.26 -14.89
CA LYS A 381 17.14 -18.16 -15.56
C LYS A 381 15.76 -17.95 -14.94
N VAL A 382 15.41 -16.69 -14.66
CA VAL A 382 14.09 -16.34 -14.15
C VAL A 382 13.53 -15.19 -14.96
N SER A 383 12.29 -15.34 -15.43
CA SER A 383 11.62 -14.29 -16.20
C SER A 383 10.16 -14.09 -15.76
N ILE A 384 9.67 -12.87 -15.96
CA ILE A 384 8.26 -12.51 -15.80
C ILE A 384 7.61 -12.45 -17.18
N LEU A 385 6.49 -13.13 -17.35
CA LEU A 385 5.62 -13.01 -18.52
C LEU A 385 4.44 -12.11 -18.18
N TYR A 386 4.35 -10.94 -18.84
CA TYR A 386 3.31 -9.98 -18.56
C TYR A 386 2.61 -9.48 -19.83
N ARG A 387 1.27 -9.51 -19.82
CA ARG A 387 0.44 -9.20 -21.01
C ARG A 387 0.37 -7.71 -21.36
N ARG A 388 0.79 -6.79 -20.47
CA ARG A 388 0.79 -5.34 -20.67
C ARG A 388 2.21 -4.79 -20.68
N ARG A 389 2.36 -3.46 -20.75
CA ARG A 389 3.66 -2.79 -20.62
C ARG A 389 4.17 -2.85 -19.18
N ARG A 390 5.45 -2.63 -19.00
CA ARG A 390 6.09 -2.52 -17.69
C ARG A 390 5.40 -1.47 -16.81
N ASN A 391 5.09 -0.30 -17.36
CA ASN A 391 4.43 0.79 -16.64
C ASN A 391 2.97 0.48 -16.25
N ASP A 392 2.37 -0.56 -16.79
CA ASP A 392 1.03 -1.02 -16.44
C ASP A 392 1.06 -2.11 -15.34
N MET A 393 2.25 -2.46 -14.82
CA MET A 393 2.40 -3.41 -13.72
C MET A 393 1.85 -2.80 -12.43
N THR A 394 1.20 -3.63 -11.62
CA THR A 394 0.63 -3.21 -10.34
C THR A 394 1.58 -3.40 -9.16
N ALA A 395 2.75 -3.99 -9.39
CA ALA A 395 3.82 -4.06 -8.41
C ALA A 395 4.39 -2.66 -8.12
N LEU A 396 4.90 -2.47 -6.92
CA LEU A 396 5.57 -1.23 -6.55
C LEU A 396 6.80 -1.00 -7.45
N PRO A 397 7.06 0.22 -7.91
CA PRO A 397 8.22 0.51 -8.78
C PRO A 397 9.54 0.00 -8.20
N GLY A 398 9.80 0.19 -6.90
CA GLY A 398 11.01 -0.32 -6.24
C GLY A 398 11.14 -1.83 -6.28
N GLU A 399 10.04 -2.59 -6.22
CA GLU A 399 10.09 -4.05 -6.34
C GLU A 399 10.41 -4.51 -7.76
N ILE A 400 9.93 -3.77 -8.76
CA ILE A 400 10.24 -4.04 -10.17
C ILE A 400 11.73 -3.76 -10.44
N GLU A 401 12.24 -2.61 -9.98
CA GLU A 401 13.66 -2.25 -10.09
C GLU A 401 14.54 -3.24 -9.34
N GLY A 402 14.14 -3.62 -8.13
CA GLY A 402 14.85 -4.62 -7.34
C GLY A 402 14.94 -5.98 -8.04
N ALA A 403 13.87 -6.43 -8.68
CA ALA A 403 13.86 -7.67 -9.47
C ALA A 403 14.81 -7.58 -10.68
N ILE A 404 14.79 -6.47 -11.41
CA ILE A 404 15.69 -6.25 -12.56
C ILE A 404 17.15 -6.21 -12.11
N ALA A 405 17.45 -5.52 -11.01
CA ALA A 405 18.81 -5.46 -10.45
C ALA A 405 19.33 -6.85 -10.04
N GLU A 406 18.45 -7.76 -9.62
CA GLU A 406 18.76 -9.17 -9.30
C GLU A 406 18.83 -10.07 -10.56
N GLY A 407 18.78 -9.49 -11.78
CA GLY A 407 18.95 -10.21 -13.05
C GLY A 407 17.70 -10.92 -13.55
N ILE A 408 16.50 -10.50 -13.12
CA ILE A 408 15.24 -11.04 -13.62
C ILE A 408 14.85 -10.33 -14.93
N GLU A 409 14.50 -11.11 -15.96
CA GLU A 409 14.02 -10.62 -17.25
C GLU A 409 12.52 -10.32 -17.18
N ILE A 410 12.08 -9.19 -17.73
CA ILE A 410 10.66 -8.84 -17.84
C ILE A 410 10.22 -8.88 -19.30
N VAL A 411 9.46 -9.91 -19.65
CA VAL A 411 8.87 -10.12 -21.00
C VAL A 411 7.47 -9.52 -21.02
N THR A 412 7.35 -8.32 -21.60
CA THR A 412 6.09 -7.59 -21.67
C THR A 412 5.33 -7.80 -22.97
N LEU A 413 4.04 -7.37 -23.00
CA LEU A 413 3.15 -7.44 -24.15
C LEU A 413 3.03 -8.86 -24.73
N LYS A 414 2.99 -9.85 -23.85
CA LYS A 414 2.77 -11.25 -24.21
C LYS A 414 1.79 -11.90 -23.24
N ALA A 415 0.72 -12.47 -23.77
CA ALA A 415 -0.31 -13.17 -22.99
C ALA A 415 -0.14 -14.68 -23.13
N PRO A 416 -0.28 -15.48 -22.07
CA PRO A 416 -0.30 -16.93 -22.13
C PRO A 416 -1.34 -17.42 -23.15
N ALA A 417 -0.97 -18.32 -24.05
CA ALA A 417 -1.83 -18.92 -25.07
C ALA A 417 -2.05 -20.42 -24.84
N SER A 418 -0.96 -21.17 -24.74
CA SER A 418 -0.99 -22.61 -24.46
C SER A 418 0.27 -23.06 -23.73
N LEU A 419 0.17 -24.18 -23.02
CA LEU A 419 1.30 -24.80 -22.35
C LEU A 419 1.85 -25.94 -23.21
N ASP A 420 3.17 -26.04 -23.29
CA ASP A 420 3.88 -27.16 -23.89
C ASP A 420 4.17 -28.19 -22.79
N VAL A 421 3.40 -29.27 -22.79
CA VAL A 421 3.48 -30.35 -21.80
C VAL A 421 3.90 -31.62 -22.51
N GLY A 422 4.99 -32.24 -22.06
CA GLY A 422 5.51 -33.49 -22.61
C GLY A 422 4.62 -34.69 -22.30
N GLU A 423 4.93 -35.81 -22.96
CA GLU A 423 4.29 -37.10 -22.67
C GLU A 423 4.56 -37.58 -21.23
N ASP A 424 5.61 -37.10 -20.60
CA ASP A 424 6.00 -37.33 -19.20
C ASP A 424 5.20 -36.48 -18.20
N HIS A 425 4.17 -35.74 -18.69
CA HIS A 425 3.32 -34.84 -17.92
C HIS A 425 4.07 -33.65 -17.28
N LYS A 426 5.25 -33.28 -17.81
CA LYS A 426 6.04 -32.12 -17.35
C LYS A 426 5.89 -30.93 -18.28
N ILE A 427 5.96 -29.74 -17.70
CA ILE A 427 6.04 -28.50 -18.47
C ILE A 427 7.41 -28.38 -19.15
N HIS A 428 7.44 -28.01 -20.42
CA HIS A 428 8.64 -27.75 -21.21
C HIS A 428 8.73 -26.28 -21.63
N GLY A 429 7.58 -25.60 -21.68
CA GLY A 429 7.53 -24.21 -22.07
C GLY A 429 6.09 -23.66 -22.19
N ILE A 430 6.02 -22.42 -22.60
CA ILE A 430 4.75 -21.72 -22.81
C ILE A 430 4.75 -20.99 -24.13
N TYR A 431 3.68 -21.11 -24.90
CA TYR A 431 3.41 -20.26 -26.05
C TYR A 431 2.68 -19.00 -25.58
N ALA A 432 3.15 -17.84 -26.01
CA ALA A 432 2.63 -16.55 -25.60
C ALA A 432 2.28 -15.69 -26.80
N THR A 433 1.02 -15.26 -26.90
CA THR A 433 0.53 -14.41 -27.98
C THR A 433 1.00 -12.96 -27.78
N PRO A 434 1.69 -12.36 -28.79
CA PRO A 434 2.05 -10.94 -28.77
C PRO A 434 0.82 -10.04 -28.67
N GLN A 435 0.92 -9.01 -27.82
CA GLN A 435 -0.17 -8.10 -27.48
C GLN A 435 0.15 -6.67 -27.89
N MET A 436 -0.89 -5.90 -28.23
CA MET A 436 -0.82 -4.45 -28.37
C MET A 436 -1.82 -3.77 -27.44
N ILE A 437 -1.54 -2.54 -27.02
CA ILE A 437 -2.48 -1.72 -26.25
C ILE A 437 -3.60 -1.27 -27.18
N SER A 438 -4.84 -1.53 -26.78
CA SER A 438 -6.03 -1.19 -27.57
C SER A 438 -6.80 0.02 -27.04
N ALA A 439 -6.91 0.17 -25.73
CA ALA A 439 -7.59 1.28 -25.08
C ALA A 439 -7.15 1.39 -23.62
N ILE A 440 -7.43 2.51 -22.98
CA ILE A 440 -7.33 2.67 -21.53
C ILE A 440 -8.75 2.76 -20.99
N LYS A 441 -9.14 1.82 -20.12
CA LYS A 441 -10.43 1.79 -19.42
C LYS A 441 -10.19 1.82 -17.92
N ASP A 442 -10.83 2.75 -17.22
CA ASP A 442 -10.70 2.90 -15.77
C ASP A 442 -9.24 2.96 -15.29
N GLY A 443 -8.39 3.70 -16.01
CA GLY A 443 -6.96 3.84 -15.72
C GLY A 443 -6.12 2.59 -16.02
N ARG A 444 -6.69 1.55 -16.66
CA ARG A 444 -5.97 0.31 -17.01
C ARG A 444 -5.89 0.10 -18.52
N ALA A 445 -4.70 -0.19 -19.01
CA ALA A 445 -4.48 -0.54 -20.41
C ALA A 445 -5.20 -1.85 -20.76
N SER A 446 -6.10 -1.82 -21.71
CA SER A 446 -6.68 -3.00 -22.37
C SER A 446 -5.74 -3.47 -23.46
N VAL A 447 -5.61 -4.79 -23.63
CA VAL A 447 -4.73 -5.39 -24.63
C VAL A 447 -5.54 -6.24 -25.62
N LYS A 448 -5.03 -6.38 -26.82
CA LYS A 448 -5.53 -7.29 -27.86
C LYS A 448 -4.37 -7.94 -28.60
N PRO A 449 -4.54 -9.14 -29.19
CA PRO A 449 -3.51 -9.78 -30.01
C PRO A 449 -3.07 -8.88 -31.16
N THR A 450 -1.79 -8.94 -31.51
CA THR A 450 -1.23 -8.23 -32.67
C THR A 450 -1.55 -8.92 -34.00
N GLY A 451 -1.85 -10.22 -33.98
CA GLY A 451 -1.95 -11.08 -35.16
C GLY A 451 -0.62 -11.73 -35.58
N GLU A 452 0.46 -11.44 -34.89
CA GLU A 452 1.74 -12.13 -35.06
C GLU A 452 1.69 -13.55 -34.47
N PRO A 453 2.55 -14.47 -34.96
CA PRO A 453 2.64 -15.81 -34.39
C PRO A 453 2.99 -15.83 -32.90
N ASP A 454 2.51 -16.84 -32.20
CA ASP A 454 2.85 -17.07 -30.80
C ASP A 454 4.36 -17.29 -30.63
N VAL A 455 4.90 -16.76 -29.56
CA VAL A 455 6.32 -16.87 -29.19
C VAL A 455 6.47 -17.97 -28.18
N TYR A 456 7.37 -18.92 -28.45
CA TYR A 456 7.72 -19.97 -27.52
C TYR A 456 8.72 -19.48 -26.50
N ILE A 457 8.45 -19.76 -25.21
CA ILE A 457 9.32 -19.43 -24.08
C ILE A 457 9.56 -20.75 -23.32
N PRO A 458 10.79 -21.31 -23.36
CA PRO A 458 11.10 -22.53 -22.64
C PRO A 458 11.09 -22.31 -21.11
N CYS A 459 10.63 -23.27 -20.35
CA CYS A 459 10.74 -23.28 -18.89
C CYS A 459 10.61 -24.71 -18.33
N ASP A 460 11.33 -24.98 -17.26
CA ASP A 460 11.18 -26.18 -16.45
C ASP A 460 10.10 -26.01 -15.37
N ILE A 461 9.87 -24.75 -14.96
CA ILE A 461 8.90 -24.38 -13.92
C ILE A 461 8.12 -23.16 -14.38
N LEU A 462 6.80 -23.24 -14.28
CA LEU A 462 5.87 -22.15 -14.54
C LEU A 462 5.13 -21.79 -13.26
N ILE A 463 5.25 -20.53 -12.81
CA ILE A 463 4.59 -20.07 -11.57
C ILE A 463 3.46 -19.09 -11.92
N LYS A 464 2.23 -19.40 -11.52
CA LYS A 464 1.05 -18.57 -11.75
C LYS A 464 0.89 -17.55 -10.63
N ALA A 465 1.03 -16.26 -10.94
CA ALA A 465 0.84 -15.14 -10.02
C ALA A 465 -0.24 -14.15 -10.54
N ILE A 466 -1.39 -14.68 -10.97
CA ILE A 466 -2.47 -13.94 -11.64
C ILE A 466 -3.61 -13.52 -10.70
N GLY A 467 -3.43 -13.67 -9.43
CA GLY A 467 -4.37 -13.28 -8.37
C GLY A 467 -4.67 -14.38 -7.38
N GLN A 468 -5.34 -14.01 -6.32
CA GLN A 468 -5.72 -14.90 -5.21
C GLN A 468 -7.24 -15.10 -5.18
N ASP A 469 -7.66 -16.21 -4.59
CA ASP A 469 -9.06 -16.56 -4.36
C ASP A 469 -9.31 -16.95 -2.90
N ILE A 470 -10.59 -17.03 -2.52
CA ILE A 470 -11.05 -17.28 -1.16
C ILE A 470 -11.63 -18.70 -1.08
N GLU A 471 -11.18 -19.48 -0.12
CA GLU A 471 -11.74 -20.81 0.14
C GLU A 471 -13.05 -20.70 0.94
N SER A 472 -14.13 -20.28 0.27
CA SER A 472 -15.43 -19.97 0.89
C SER A 472 -16.45 -21.11 0.85
N GLY A 473 -16.20 -22.20 0.11
CA GLY A 473 -17.22 -23.22 -0.18
C GLY A 473 -17.77 -23.96 1.05
N HIS A 474 -16.99 -24.17 2.10
CA HIS A 474 -17.49 -24.78 3.34
C HIS A 474 -18.28 -23.78 4.20
N PHE A 475 -17.99 -22.48 4.11
CA PHE A 475 -18.80 -21.43 4.74
C PHE A 475 -20.17 -21.28 4.05
N GLU A 476 -20.20 -21.36 2.72
CA GLU A 476 -21.43 -21.35 1.94
C GLU A 476 -22.35 -22.52 2.34
N LYS A 477 -21.78 -23.72 2.50
CA LYS A 477 -22.50 -24.91 3.01
C LYS A 477 -23.05 -24.74 4.43
N ALA A 478 -22.40 -23.92 5.25
CA ALA A 478 -22.84 -23.55 6.59
C ALA A 478 -23.86 -22.40 6.60
N GLY A 479 -24.34 -21.96 5.44
CA GLY A 479 -25.36 -20.91 5.30
C GLY A 479 -24.80 -19.48 5.30
N ILE A 480 -23.48 -19.28 5.25
CA ILE A 480 -22.87 -17.97 5.09
C ILE A 480 -23.07 -17.48 3.65
N PRO A 481 -23.60 -16.27 3.43
CA PRO A 481 -23.78 -15.72 2.08
C PRO A 481 -22.46 -15.55 1.34
N VAL A 482 -22.35 -16.15 0.15
CA VAL A 482 -21.19 -16.07 -0.72
C VAL A 482 -21.63 -15.59 -2.11
N SER A 483 -20.88 -14.66 -2.70
CA SER A 483 -21.07 -14.21 -4.08
C SER A 483 -19.72 -14.10 -4.79
N ARG A 484 -19.58 -14.79 -5.91
CA ARG A 484 -18.33 -14.84 -6.70
C ARG A 484 -17.11 -15.20 -5.83
N GLY A 485 -17.26 -16.17 -4.92
CA GLY A 485 -16.22 -16.62 -4.01
C GLY A 485 -15.99 -15.73 -2.79
N LYS A 486 -16.60 -14.55 -2.69
CA LYS A 486 -16.46 -13.62 -1.55
C LYS A 486 -17.60 -13.79 -0.55
N ILE A 487 -17.29 -13.66 0.71
CA ILE A 487 -18.29 -13.59 1.78
C ILE A 487 -18.99 -12.22 1.71
N VAL A 488 -20.31 -12.23 1.66
CA VAL A 488 -21.13 -11.01 1.52
C VAL A 488 -21.66 -10.58 2.88
N THR A 489 -21.33 -9.35 3.28
CA THR A 489 -21.75 -8.74 4.55
C THR A 489 -22.39 -7.37 4.33
N LEU A 490 -23.06 -6.86 5.34
CA LEU A 490 -23.38 -5.44 5.47
C LEU A 490 -22.09 -4.61 5.58
N LYS A 491 -22.17 -3.28 5.47
CA LYS A 491 -21.02 -2.38 5.65
C LYS A 491 -20.37 -2.48 7.03
N SER A 492 -21.14 -2.86 8.04
CA SER A 492 -20.68 -3.12 9.41
C SER A 492 -19.87 -4.41 9.56
N GLY A 493 -19.82 -5.26 8.54
CA GLY A 493 -19.27 -6.61 8.62
C GLY A 493 -20.25 -7.66 9.15
N ALA A 494 -21.43 -7.28 9.63
CA ALA A 494 -22.47 -8.18 10.13
C ALA A 494 -23.21 -8.89 8.99
N PHE A 495 -23.85 -10.01 9.32
CA PHE A 495 -24.79 -10.71 8.43
C PHE A 495 -26.24 -10.38 8.82
N GLU A 496 -27.07 -10.11 7.83
CA GLU A 496 -28.48 -9.74 8.04
C GLU A 496 -29.28 -10.85 8.75
N ASN A 497 -29.03 -12.10 8.37
CA ASN A 497 -29.79 -13.27 8.85
C ASN A 497 -29.04 -14.11 9.91
N MET A 498 -27.88 -13.65 10.38
CA MET A 498 -27.05 -14.39 11.35
C MET A 498 -26.54 -13.45 12.45
N PRO A 499 -27.38 -13.04 13.41
CA PRO A 499 -26.94 -12.20 14.52
C PRO A 499 -25.75 -12.81 15.27
N GLY A 500 -24.77 -11.97 15.64
CA GLY A 500 -23.55 -12.38 16.32
C GLY A 500 -22.46 -12.95 15.40
N VAL A 501 -22.70 -13.07 14.09
CA VAL A 501 -21.69 -13.48 13.12
C VAL A 501 -21.27 -12.28 12.28
N PHE A 502 -19.96 -12.14 12.08
CA PHE A 502 -19.34 -11.04 11.33
C PHE A 502 -18.29 -11.58 10.37
N ALA A 503 -17.95 -10.81 9.34
CA ALA A 503 -16.78 -11.09 8.52
C ALA A 503 -16.09 -9.79 8.07
N GLY A 504 -14.78 -9.86 7.84
CA GLY A 504 -14.00 -8.71 7.39
C GLY A 504 -12.64 -9.07 6.79
N GLY A 505 -11.98 -8.09 6.20
CA GLY A 505 -10.72 -8.27 5.50
C GLY A 505 -10.90 -8.91 4.12
N ASP A 506 -9.84 -9.56 3.61
CA ASP A 506 -9.79 -10.03 2.23
C ASP A 506 -10.86 -11.07 1.87
N CYS A 507 -11.39 -11.81 2.83
CA CYS A 507 -12.47 -12.77 2.56
C CYS A 507 -13.80 -12.10 2.16
N SER A 508 -13.99 -10.83 2.52
CA SER A 508 -15.17 -10.04 2.17
C SER A 508 -14.87 -9.03 1.06
N SER A 509 -13.80 -8.23 1.19
CA SER A 509 -13.46 -7.20 0.20
C SER A 509 -12.74 -7.74 -1.05
N GLY A 510 -12.11 -8.90 -0.95
CA GLY A 510 -11.15 -9.47 -1.90
C GLY A 510 -9.71 -9.12 -1.52
N PRO A 511 -8.71 -9.81 -2.13
CA PRO A 511 -7.30 -9.61 -1.83
C PRO A 511 -6.88 -8.15 -1.97
N ALA A 512 -6.23 -7.61 -0.93
CA ALA A 512 -5.81 -6.22 -0.86
C ALA A 512 -4.51 -6.06 -0.06
N SER A 513 -4.19 -4.84 0.37
CA SER A 513 -3.01 -4.57 1.19
C SER A 513 -3.26 -4.85 2.67
N VAL A 514 -2.18 -5.11 3.40
CA VAL A 514 -2.20 -5.37 4.85
C VAL A 514 -2.90 -4.25 5.62
N ILE A 515 -2.60 -2.98 5.30
CA ILE A 515 -3.21 -1.85 5.99
C ILE A 515 -4.73 -1.77 5.78
N LYS A 516 -5.26 -2.27 4.65
CA LYS A 516 -6.71 -2.39 4.42
C LYS A 516 -7.33 -3.51 5.25
N ALA A 517 -6.62 -4.63 5.43
CA ALA A 517 -7.08 -5.71 6.31
C ALA A 517 -7.13 -5.25 7.78
N ILE A 518 -6.13 -4.48 8.23
CA ILE A 518 -6.09 -3.87 9.56
C ILE A 518 -7.26 -2.88 9.75
N ALA A 519 -7.49 -2.02 8.76
CA ALA A 519 -8.59 -1.06 8.79
C ALA A 519 -9.97 -1.73 8.88
N ALA A 520 -10.19 -2.76 8.06
CA ALA A 520 -11.43 -3.54 8.09
C ALA A 520 -11.63 -4.22 9.46
N ALA A 521 -10.56 -4.78 10.02
CA ALA A 521 -10.57 -5.42 11.33
C ALA A 521 -10.94 -4.43 12.45
N LYS A 522 -10.39 -3.23 12.41
CA LYS A 522 -10.68 -2.14 13.34
C LYS A 522 -12.17 -1.79 13.32
N VAL A 523 -12.75 -1.60 12.14
CA VAL A 523 -14.17 -1.28 11.97
C VAL A 523 -15.06 -2.42 12.48
N VAL A 524 -14.74 -3.66 12.12
CA VAL A 524 -15.55 -4.81 12.54
C VAL A 524 -15.43 -5.05 14.05
N ALA A 525 -14.26 -4.83 14.66
CA ALA A 525 -14.10 -4.93 16.11
C ALA A 525 -14.98 -3.92 16.86
N ALA A 526 -15.03 -2.66 16.42
CA ALA A 526 -15.92 -1.65 16.98
C ALA A 526 -17.40 -2.03 16.84
N ASN A 527 -17.81 -2.57 15.66
CA ASN A 527 -19.18 -3.02 15.46
C ASN A 527 -19.55 -4.27 16.29
N ILE A 528 -18.59 -5.13 16.61
CA ILE A 528 -18.79 -6.25 17.54
C ILE A 528 -18.95 -5.72 18.97
N ASP A 529 -18.15 -4.74 19.39
CA ASP A 529 -18.26 -4.10 20.69
C ASP A 529 -19.66 -3.49 20.88
N GLU A 530 -20.16 -2.75 19.90
CA GLU A 530 -21.53 -2.22 19.92
C GLU A 530 -22.61 -3.33 19.93
N TYR A 531 -22.44 -4.38 19.16
CA TYR A 531 -23.35 -5.52 19.15
C TYR A 531 -23.43 -6.20 20.52
N LEU A 532 -22.30 -6.27 21.24
CA LEU A 532 -22.22 -6.83 22.59
C LEU A 532 -22.76 -5.89 23.68
N GLY A 533 -23.18 -4.67 23.31
CA GLY A 533 -23.80 -3.69 24.19
C GLY A 533 -22.81 -2.73 24.85
N TYR A 534 -21.63 -2.56 24.28
CA TYR A 534 -20.58 -1.65 24.77
C TYR A 534 -20.25 -0.58 23.73
N HIS A 535 -19.49 0.42 24.13
CA HIS A 535 -18.96 1.45 23.26
C HIS A 535 -17.61 1.93 23.84
N HIS A 536 -16.54 1.16 23.56
CA HIS A 536 -15.22 1.49 24.07
C HIS A 536 -14.49 2.43 23.10
N GLU A 537 -13.83 3.43 23.66
CA GLU A 537 -12.94 4.32 22.94
C GLU A 537 -11.48 3.97 23.23
N ILE A 538 -10.69 3.75 22.16
CA ILE A 538 -9.26 3.43 22.31
C ILE A 538 -8.44 4.70 22.12
N THR A 539 -7.66 5.07 23.13
CA THR A 539 -6.74 6.20 23.13
C THR A 539 -5.29 5.72 23.25
N SER A 540 -4.34 6.53 22.80
CA SER A 540 -2.92 6.19 22.93
C SER A 540 -2.31 6.61 24.27
N GLY A 541 -2.93 7.56 24.97
CA GLY A 541 -2.36 8.20 26.16
C GLY A 541 -1.04 8.95 25.92
N VAL A 542 -0.64 9.15 24.67
CA VAL A 542 0.62 9.79 24.28
C VAL A 542 0.41 11.27 24.01
N GLU A 543 1.17 12.11 24.70
CA GLU A 543 1.26 13.54 24.42
C GLU A 543 2.11 13.78 23.16
N ILE A 544 1.53 14.48 22.19
CA ILE A 544 2.18 14.77 20.92
C ILE A 544 2.84 16.15 21.00
N PRO A 545 4.10 16.28 20.54
CA PRO A 545 4.81 17.52 20.54
C PRO A 545 4.09 18.62 19.77
N GLU A 546 4.16 19.85 20.26
CA GLU A 546 3.68 21.02 19.52
C GLU A 546 4.44 21.21 18.21
N ALA A 547 3.76 21.76 17.20
CA ALA A 547 4.40 22.04 15.93
C ALA A 547 5.34 23.25 16.05
N SER A 548 6.53 23.12 15.50
CA SER A 548 7.47 24.23 15.40
C SER A 548 7.19 25.04 14.13
N LEU A 549 7.18 26.38 14.26
CA LEU A 549 7.08 27.35 13.15
C LEU A 549 8.43 27.56 12.42
N LYS A 550 9.40 26.68 12.57
CA LYS A 550 10.68 26.78 11.87
C LYS A 550 10.48 26.62 10.36
N ASP A 551 11.28 27.37 9.59
CA ASP A 551 11.31 27.23 8.13
C ASP A 551 11.56 25.78 7.71
N LYS A 552 10.68 25.24 6.89
CA LYS A 552 10.76 23.87 6.33
C LYS A 552 11.36 23.93 4.91
N THR A 553 12.56 24.49 4.79
CA THR A 553 13.23 24.66 3.49
C THR A 553 13.40 23.35 2.74
N PRO A 554 13.39 23.37 1.38
CA PRO A 554 13.70 22.19 0.58
C PRO A 554 15.08 21.62 0.95
N CYS A 555 15.12 20.35 1.34
CA CYS A 555 16.37 19.68 1.75
C CYS A 555 16.53 18.27 1.17
N GLY A 556 15.57 17.85 0.34
CA GLY A 556 15.54 16.52 -0.25
C GLY A 556 15.03 15.44 0.72
N ARG A 557 14.55 14.35 0.15
CA ARG A 557 14.05 13.19 0.87
C ARG A 557 15.18 12.24 1.25
N VAL A 558 15.17 11.73 2.47
CA VAL A 558 16.01 10.59 2.85
C VAL A 558 15.35 9.30 2.34
N ASN A 559 16.01 8.60 1.42
CA ASN A 559 15.55 7.32 0.90
C ASN A 559 16.23 6.18 1.64
N LEU A 560 15.48 5.10 1.85
CA LEU A 560 16.05 3.85 2.34
C LEU A 560 16.98 3.28 1.26
N THR A 561 18.14 2.79 1.67
CA THR A 561 19.08 2.11 0.79
C THR A 561 18.81 0.61 0.80
N GLU A 562 19.15 -0.07 -0.27
CA GLU A 562 19.12 -1.52 -0.34
C GLU A 562 20.54 -2.08 -0.35
N ARG A 563 20.70 -3.30 0.13
CA ARG A 563 21.95 -4.06 -0.01
C ARG A 563 22.28 -4.24 -1.49
N ASP A 564 23.57 -4.41 -1.81
CA ASP A 564 24.00 -4.66 -3.19
C ASP A 564 23.26 -5.85 -3.80
N ALA A 565 22.87 -5.72 -5.06
CA ALA A 565 22.03 -6.72 -5.72
C ALA A 565 22.74 -8.09 -5.87
N CYS A 566 24.06 -8.07 -6.09
CA CYS A 566 24.87 -9.30 -6.21
C CYS A 566 25.00 -10.05 -4.88
N GLU A 567 25.00 -9.31 -3.76
CA GLU A 567 25.05 -9.90 -2.42
C GLU A 567 23.68 -10.41 -1.97
N ARG A 568 22.66 -9.53 -2.06
CA ARG A 568 21.32 -9.84 -1.53
C ARG A 568 20.59 -10.95 -2.26
N VAL A 569 20.97 -11.24 -3.52
CA VAL A 569 20.37 -12.32 -4.30
C VAL A 569 20.80 -13.71 -3.81
N CYS A 570 21.88 -13.78 -3.02
CA CYS A 570 22.45 -15.03 -2.51
C CYS A 570 21.83 -15.50 -1.18
N ASP A 571 20.98 -14.69 -0.54
CA ASP A 571 20.42 -14.99 0.77
C ASP A 571 18.97 -14.50 0.95
N PHE A 572 18.37 -14.85 2.08
CA PHE A 572 17.03 -14.41 2.47
C PHE A 572 17.04 -13.34 3.58
N ASN A 573 18.18 -12.71 3.85
CA ASN A 573 18.25 -11.59 4.80
C ASN A 573 17.55 -10.35 4.24
N ALA A 574 17.14 -9.44 5.12
CA ALA A 574 16.46 -8.21 4.73
C ALA A 574 17.24 -7.46 3.63
N VAL A 575 16.56 -7.09 2.56
CA VAL A 575 17.18 -6.39 1.43
C VAL A 575 17.34 -4.90 1.68
N GLU A 576 16.48 -4.31 2.49
CA GLU A 576 16.41 -2.88 2.75
C GLU A 576 17.10 -2.53 4.08
N ASN A 577 17.99 -1.53 4.06
CA ASN A 577 18.64 -1.00 5.26
C ASN A 577 17.70 0.00 5.98
N CYS A 578 17.88 0.13 7.31
CA CYS A 578 17.17 1.14 8.07
C CYS A 578 17.90 2.49 7.96
N MET A 579 17.18 3.59 8.22
CA MET A 579 17.77 4.92 8.42
C MET A 579 18.67 4.93 9.66
N THR A 580 19.71 5.75 9.63
CA THR A 580 20.41 6.15 10.84
C THR A 580 19.55 7.13 11.64
N GLU A 581 19.84 7.30 12.93
CA GLU A 581 19.10 8.24 13.79
C GLU A 581 19.15 9.69 13.25
N LYS A 582 20.31 10.09 12.72
CA LYS A 582 20.48 11.42 12.13
C LYS A 582 19.60 11.61 10.89
N GLU A 583 19.56 10.63 10.01
CA GLU A 583 18.71 10.64 8.82
C GLU A 583 17.22 10.64 9.19
N ALA A 584 16.82 9.83 10.17
CA ALA A 584 15.43 9.78 10.61
C ALA A 584 14.98 11.12 11.22
N LYS A 585 15.80 11.76 12.05
CA LYS A 585 15.50 13.10 12.60
C LYS A 585 15.44 14.18 11.52
N GLN A 586 16.35 14.13 10.54
CA GLN A 586 16.32 15.03 9.38
C GLN A 586 15.04 14.83 8.58
N GLU A 587 14.67 13.58 8.28
CA GLU A 587 13.48 13.25 7.50
C GLU A 587 12.19 13.61 8.24
N ALA A 588 12.11 13.33 9.54
CA ALA A 588 10.98 13.70 10.38
C ALA A 588 10.79 15.22 10.45
N GLY A 589 11.89 15.98 10.54
CA GLY A 589 11.89 17.43 10.55
C GLY A 589 11.35 18.07 9.26
N ARG A 590 11.25 17.34 8.15
CA ARG A 590 10.63 17.81 6.90
C ARG A 590 9.11 17.86 6.96
N CYS A 591 8.47 17.20 7.93
CA CYS A 591 7.02 17.18 8.06
C CYS A 591 6.47 18.57 8.29
N LEU A 592 5.46 18.97 7.48
CA LEU A 592 4.80 20.27 7.58
C LEU A 592 3.80 20.37 8.74
N ARG A 593 3.60 19.30 9.52
CA ARG A 593 2.67 19.27 10.66
C ARG A 593 1.28 19.78 10.28
N CYS A 594 0.73 19.24 9.19
CA CYS A 594 -0.60 19.61 8.69
C CYS A 594 -1.73 19.40 9.72
N ASP A 595 -1.51 18.59 10.75
CA ASP A 595 -2.38 18.40 11.90
C ASP A 595 -2.51 19.65 12.78
N HIS A 596 -1.55 20.56 12.69
CA HIS A 596 -1.47 21.76 13.49
C HIS A 596 -1.90 22.99 12.69
N PHE A 597 -1.52 23.05 11.42
CA PHE A 597 -1.77 24.16 10.52
C PHE A 597 -2.93 23.83 9.58
N GLY A 598 -4.12 24.16 9.98
CA GLY A 598 -5.16 24.31 9.04
C GLY A 598 -6.13 23.15 8.86
N TYR A 599 -6.18 22.20 9.75
CA TYR A 599 -7.12 21.10 9.71
C TYR A 599 -7.86 20.95 11.02
N GLY A 600 -9.17 21.15 10.96
CA GLY A 600 -10.05 21.14 12.11
C GLY A 600 -10.05 22.45 12.89
N ILE A 601 -11.12 22.72 13.55
CA ILE A 601 -11.33 23.95 14.32
C ILE A 601 -10.41 23.92 15.54
N PHE A 602 -9.36 24.69 15.51
CA PHE A 602 -8.43 24.95 16.63
C PHE A 602 -7.58 23.77 17.14
N LYS A 603 -7.71 22.57 16.57
CA LYS A 603 -6.96 21.37 17.02
C LYS A 603 -6.27 20.58 15.91
N GLY A 604 -6.06 21.18 14.74
CA GLY A 604 -5.34 20.54 13.65
C GLY A 604 -6.03 19.35 13.00
N GLY A 605 -7.33 19.18 13.17
CA GLY A 605 -8.10 18.07 12.57
C GLY A 605 -7.69 16.67 13.01
N ARG A 606 -6.96 16.57 14.12
CA ARG A 606 -6.58 15.26 14.67
C ARG A 606 -7.79 14.62 15.33
N SER A 607 -8.10 13.40 14.91
CA SER A 607 -9.02 12.54 15.65
C SER A 607 -8.25 11.85 16.78
N THR A 608 -8.65 12.09 18.01
CA THR A 608 -8.14 11.38 19.20
C THR A 608 -8.90 10.08 19.46
N LEU A 609 -10.07 9.94 18.83
CA LEU A 609 -11.01 8.83 18.98
C LEU A 609 -11.29 8.19 17.59
N TRP A 610 -11.72 6.94 17.59
CA TRP A 610 -12.20 6.23 16.40
C TRP A 610 -13.34 5.28 16.69
#